data_70bb3639bd77bc22e4d1bdb076a9dffb
#
_entry.id   70bb3639bd77bc22e4d1bdb076a9dffb
#
_cell.length_a   1.000
_cell.length_b   1.000
_cell.length_c   1.000
_cell.angle_alpha   90.00
_cell.angle_beta   90.00
_cell.angle_gamma   90.00
#
_symmetry.space_group_name_H-M   'P 1'
#
loop_
_entity.id
_entity.type
_entity.pdbx_description
1 polymer ?
#
loop_
_entity_poly.entity_id
_entity_poly.type
_entity_poly.pdbx_seq_one_letter_code
_entity_poly.pdbx_strand_id
1 'polypeptide(L)'
;TEELWFTEWENGGPYYAAPRIHEKFNPADYVTRWRTPMLVTHGALDYRVPYIQGLATFTALQRQGVKSRLLFFPDENHWILKPANSIQWHGAVLDWLNEHLKAPDSPKADSPAASSVK
;
A
#
# COMPACT_ATOMS: atom_id res chain seq x y z
N THR A 1 9.16 7.20 11.11
CA THR A 1 10.08 6.18 11.63
C THR A 1 10.64 6.60 12.98
N GLU A 2 10.81 5.64 13.88
CA GLU A 2 11.42 5.84 15.20
C GLU A 2 12.95 5.65 15.18
N GLU A 3 13.50 5.25 14.05
CA GLU A 3 14.94 5.13 13.90
C GLU A 3 15.57 6.49 13.63
N LEU A 4 16.38 6.96 14.57
CA LEU A 4 16.96 8.30 14.58
C LEU A 4 17.83 8.58 13.34
N TRP A 5 18.58 7.60 12.84
CA TRP A 5 19.46 7.77 11.70
C TRP A 5 18.72 8.10 10.39
N PHE A 6 17.46 7.63 10.21
CA PHE A 6 16.65 8.03 9.05
C PHE A 6 16.37 9.52 9.07
N THR A 7 16.02 10.07 10.22
CA THR A 7 15.75 11.50 10.33
C THR A 7 17.01 12.32 10.11
N GLU A 8 18.15 11.87 10.60
CA GLU A 8 19.44 12.57 10.45
C GLU A 8 19.96 12.51 9.01
N TRP A 9 19.90 11.37 8.36
CA TRP A 9 20.49 11.15 7.03
C TRP A 9 19.56 11.55 5.88
N GLU A 10 18.31 11.15 5.93
CA GLU A 10 17.39 11.31 4.82
C GLU A 10 16.61 12.62 4.90
N ASN A 11 16.31 13.08 6.11
CA ASN A 11 15.50 14.28 6.33
C ASN A 11 16.32 15.48 6.84
N GLY A 12 17.64 15.34 6.98
CA GLY A 12 18.53 16.41 7.41
C GLY A 12 18.36 16.83 8.87
N GLY A 13 17.77 15.98 9.70
CA GLY A 13 17.55 16.17 11.13
C GLY A 13 16.12 15.89 11.58
N PRO A 14 15.88 15.83 12.90
CA PRO A 14 14.56 15.59 13.44
C PRO A 14 13.60 16.76 13.13
N TYR A 15 12.30 16.51 13.21
CA TYR A 15 11.25 17.49 12.86
C TYR A 15 11.46 18.86 13.50
N TYR A 16 11.80 18.92 14.78
CA TYR A 16 12.01 20.18 15.51
C TYR A 16 13.26 20.96 15.05
N ALA A 17 14.22 20.30 14.37
CA ALA A 17 15.44 20.94 13.86
C ALA A 17 15.34 21.23 12.34
N ALA A 18 14.64 20.39 11.58
CA ALA A 18 14.52 20.49 10.12
C ALA A 18 13.04 20.46 9.64
N PRO A 19 12.14 21.28 10.18
CA PRO A 19 10.70 21.17 9.91
C PRO A 19 10.35 21.34 8.42
N ARG A 20 11.05 22.20 7.68
CA ARG A 20 10.76 22.48 6.27
C ARG A 20 10.90 21.27 5.36
N ILE A 21 11.82 20.35 5.66
CA ILE A 21 12.01 19.14 4.86
C ILE A 21 10.88 18.17 5.12
N HIS A 22 10.55 17.97 6.39
CA HIS A 22 9.44 17.12 6.80
C HIS A 22 8.10 17.60 6.21
N GLU A 23 7.81 18.88 6.30
CA GLU A 23 6.60 19.49 5.73
C GLU A 23 6.55 19.34 4.21
N LYS A 24 7.67 19.62 3.50
CA LYS A 24 7.72 19.54 2.04
C LYS A 24 7.36 18.16 1.48
N PHE A 25 7.78 17.10 2.18
CA PHE A 25 7.61 15.72 1.72
C PHE A 25 6.58 14.94 2.51
N ASN A 26 5.76 15.59 3.34
CA ASN A 26 4.73 14.94 4.12
C ASN A 26 3.54 14.50 3.24
N PRO A 27 3.31 13.19 3.01
CA PRO A 27 2.21 12.72 2.18
C PRO A 27 0.83 13.02 2.77
N ALA A 28 0.74 13.26 4.09
CA ALA A 28 -0.52 13.58 4.76
C ALA A 28 -1.11 14.92 4.29
N ASP A 29 -0.28 15.87 3.84
CA ASP A 29 -0.74 17.17 3.32
C ASP A 29 -1.45 17.04 1.95
N TYR A 30 -1.33 15.89 1.30
CA TYR A 30 -1.92 15.59 0.01
C TYR A 30 -3.11 14.63 0.06
N VAL A 31 -3.59 14.27 1.24
CA VAL A 31 -4.73 13.34 1.44
C VAL A 31 -5.94 13.70 0.59
N THR A 32 -6.27 14.99 0.48
CA THR A 32 -7.41 15.46 -0.33
C THR A 32 -7.27 15.19 -1.83
N ARG A 33 -6.07 14.83 -2.30
CA ARG A 33 -5.77 14.48 -3.69
C ARG A 33 -5.71 12.98 -3.94
N TRP A 34 -5.77 12.14 -2.91
CA TRP A 34 -5.70 10.70 -3.06
C TRP A 34 -6.92 10.16 -3.80
N ARG A 35 -6.68 9.33 -4.83
CA ARG A 35 -7.73 8.72 -5.66
C ARG A 35 -7.46 7.26 -5.98
N THR A 36 -6.18 6.85 -5.91
CA THR A 36 -5.75 5.49 -6.26
C THR A 36 -6.24 4.51 -5.20
N PRO A 37 -6.89 3.40 -5.58
CA PRO A 37 -7.21 2.32 -4.66
C PRO A 37 -5.96 1.82 -3.93
N MET A 38 -6.07 1.58 -2.62
CA MET A 38 -4.91 1.26 -1.79
C MET A 38 -5.16 0.09 -0.85
N LEU A 39 -4.27 -0.90 -0.88
CA LEU A 39 -4.15 -1.93 0.14
C LEU A 39 -3.11 -1.48 1.17
N VAL A 40 -3.54 -1.24 2.40
CA VAL A 40 -2.66 -0.88 3.51
C VAL A 40 -2.35 -2.15 4.30
N THR A 41 -1.08 -2.46 4.51
CA THR A 41 -0.67 -3.62 5.33
C THR A 41 0.20 -3.16 6.48
N HIS A 42 0.00 -3.72 7.69
CA HIS A 42 0.79 -3.34 8.86
C HIS A 42 0.82 -4.43 9.93
N GLY A 43 1.96 -4.59 10.59
CA GLY A 43 2.11 -5.44 11.77
C GLY A 43 1.92 -4.63 13.06
N ALA A 44 1.21 -5.17 14.04
CA ALA A 44 0.97 -4.48 15.31
C ALA A 44 2.24 -4.27 16.15
N LEU A 45 3.24 -5.13 15.95
CA LEU A 45 4.54 -5.09 16.65
C LEU A 45 5.61 -4.38 15.82
N ASP A 46 5.20 -3.53 14.87
CA ASP A 46 6.11 -2.72 14.09
C ASP A 46 6.61 -1.55 14.94
N TYR A 47 7.83 -1.69 15.44
CA TYR A 47 8.54 -0.66 16.20
C TYR A 47 9.47 0.20 15.34
N ARG A 48 9.58 -0.13 14.06
CA ARG A 48 10.32 0.67 13.08
C ARG A 48 9.47 1.80 12.51
N VAL A 49 8.26 1.44 12.09
CA VAL A 49 7.21 2.39 11.69
C VAL A 49 5.98 2.08 12.53
N PRO A 50 5.63 2.89 13.53
CA PRO A 50 4.51 2.62 14.42
C PRO A 50 3.22 2.33 13.65
N TYR A 51 2.50 1.30 14.03
CA TYR A 51 1.30 0.82 13.33
C TYR A 51 0.20 1.88 13.19
N ILE A 52 0.21 2.86 14.06
CA ILE A 52 -0.70 4.02 14.01
C ILE A 52 -0.60 4.77 12.66
N GLN A 53 0.55 4.74 11.99
CA GLN A 53 0.72 5.36 10.67
C GLN A 53 -0.12 4.63 9.59
N GLY A 54 -0.15 3.31 9.63
CA GLY A 54 -1.03 2.52 8.75
C GLY A 54 -2.51 2.76 9.02
N LEU A 55 -2.90 2.81 10.30
CA LEU A 55 -4.29 3.11 10.70
C LEU A 55 -4.71 4.52 10.27
N ALA A 56 -3.84 5.52 10.45
CA ALA A 56 -4.10 6.89 10.02
C ALA A 56 -4.27 6.98 8.51
N THR A 57 -3.40 6.31 7.74
CA THR A 57 -3.48 6.23 6.28
C THR A 57 -4.81 5.59 5.84
N PHE A 58 -5.17 4.45 6.41
CA PHE A 58 -6.43 3.78 6.08
C PHE A 58 -7.65 4.65 6.44
N THR A 59 -7.65 5.27 7.60
CA THR A 59 -8.72 6.19 8.03
C THR A 59 -8.86 7.37 7.06
N ALA A 60 -7.75 7.95 6.62
CA ALA A 60 -7.76 9.04 5.66
C ALA A 60 -8.36 8.62 4.32
N LEU A 61 -7.98 7.45 3.78
CA LEU A 61 -8.54 6.88 2.55
C LEU A 61 -10.04 6.66 2.66
N GLN A 62 -10.52 6.07 3.75
CA GLN A 62 -11.95 5.85 3.99
C GLN A 62 -12.73 7.17 4.06
N ARG A 63 -12.20 8.17 4.74
CA ARG A 63 -12.82 9.50 4.81
C ARG A 63 -12.88 10.24 3.47
N GLN A 64 -11.91 9.98 2.59
CA GLN A 64 -11.91 10.53 1.22
C GLN A 64 -12.76 9.70 0.23
N GLY A 65 -13.39 8.60 0.68
CA GLY A 65 -14.14 7.69 -0.19
C GLY A 65 -13.26 6.94 -1.19
N VAL A 66 -11.97 6.84 -0.93
CA VAL A 66 -11.03 6.08 -1.76
C VAL A 66 -11.17 4.59 -1.43
N LYS A 67 -11.35 3.75 -2.47
CA LYS A 67 -11.40 2.30 -2.31
C LYS A 67 -10.14 1.82 -1.62
N SER A 68 -10.29 1.21 -0.44
CA SER A 68 -9.13 0.76 0.34
C SER A 68 -9.48 -0.43 1.22
N ARG A 69 -8.45 -1.21 1.54
CA ARG A 69 -8.50 -2.35 2.45
C ARG A 69 -7.33 -2.24 3.43
N LEU A 70 -7.57 -2.60 4.69
CA LEU A 70 -6.53 -2.76 5.69
C LEU A 70 -6.31 -4.25 5.97
N LEU A 71 -5.07 -4.69 5.86
CA LEU A 71 -4.61 -6.01 6.27
C LEU A 71 -3.68 -5.83 7.48
N PHE A 72 -4.18 -6.16 8.66
CA PHE A 72 -3.51 -5.92 9.92
C PHE A 72 -3.15 -7.24 10.61
N PHE A 73 -1.85 -7.38 10.98
CA PHE A 73 -1.33 -8.59 11.61
C PHE A 73 -0.98 -8.31 13.09
N PRO A 74 -1.78 -8.80 14.05
CA PRO A 74 -1.57 -8.50 15.48
C PRO A 74 -0.24 -8.99 16.04
N ASP A 75 0.36 -9.97 15.41
CA ASP A 75 1.52 -10.71 15.89
C ASP A 75 2.75 -10.66 14.96
N GLU A 76 2.76 -9.72 14.02
CA GLU A 76 3.90 -9.44 13.12
C GLU A 76 4.53 -8.08 13.42
N ASN A 77 5.80 -7.96 13.02
CA ASN A 77 6.59 -6.75 13.14
C ASN A 77 6.61 -5.95 11.82
N HIS A 78 7.73 -5.29 11.50
CA HIS A 78 7.92 -4.57 10.24
C HIS A 78 7.88 -5.48 9.00
N TRP A 79 8.10 -6.77 9.18
CA TRP A 79 8.02 -7.79 8.14
C TRP A 79 7.00 -8.85 8.51
N ILE A 80 6.37 -9.45 7.51
CA ILE A 80 5.41 -10.53 7.70
C ILE A 80 6.16 -11.84 7.57
N LEU A 81 6.65 -12.37 8.70
CA LEU A 81 7.60 -13.49 8.73
C LEU A 81 6.97 -14.84 9.08
N LYS A 82 5.86 -14.86 9.83
CA LYS A 82 5.19 -16.12 10.18
C LYS A 82 4.60 -16.77 8.92
N PRO A 83 4.84 -18.06 8.67
CA PRO A 83 4.44 -18.70 7.42
C PRO A 83 2.97 -18.53 7.06
N ALA A 84 2.06 -18.73 8.01
CA ALA A 84 0.62 -18.56 7.76
C ALA A 84 0.25 -17.12 7.38
N ASN A 85 0.80 -16.14 8.11
CA ASN A 85 0.58 -14.74 7.84
C ASN A 85 1.20 -14.31 6.49
N SER A 86 2.38 -14.83 6.17
CA SER A 86 3.04 -14.58 4.89
C SER A 86 2.23 -15.10 3.70
N ILE A 87 1.68 -16.31 3.80
CA ILE A 87 0.78 -16.88 2.78
C ILE A 87 -0.45 -16.00 2.61
N GLN A 88 -1.08 -15.60 3.71
CA GLN A 88 -2.24 -14.70 3.68
C GLN A 88 -1.91 -13.34 3.06
N TRP A 89 -0.77 -12.77 3.42
CA TRP A 89 -0.30 -11.49 2.89
C TRP A 89 -0.09 -11.56 1.37
N HIS A 90 0.65 -12.56 0.89
CA HIS A 90 0.89 -12.72 -0.55
C HIS A 90 -0.41 -12.93 -1.32
N GLY A 91 -1.31 -13.78 -0.82
CA GLY A 91 -2.63 -13.97 -1.43
C GLY A 91 -3.41 -12.66 -1.52
N ALA A 92 -3.52 -11.93 -0.42
CA ALA A 92 -4.25 -10.66 -0.39
C ALA A 92 -3.65 -9.59 -1.31
N VAL A 93 -2.32 -9.51 -1.40
CA VAL A 93 -1.62 -8.58 -2.30
C VAL A 93 -1.87 -8.95 -3.77
N LEU A 94 -1.72 -10.22 -4.13
CA LEU A 94 -1.95 -10.68 -5.50
C LEU A 94 -3.41 -10.48 -5.92
N ASP A 95 -4.36 -10.80 -5.06
CA ASP A 95 -5.78 -10.58 -5.32
C ASP A 95 -6.10 -9.10 -5.53
N TRP A 96 -5.54 -8.23 -4.68
CA TRP A 96 -5.70 -6.79 -4.81
C TRP A 96 -5.13 -6.25 -6.13
N LEU A 97 -3.93 -6.69 -6.50
CA LEU A 97 -3.30 -6.30 -7.76
C LEU A 97 -4.10 -6.81 -8.96
N ASN A 98 -4.54 -8.06 -8.94
CA ASN A 98 -5.38 -8.63 -10.00
C ASN A 98 -6.71 -7.89 -10.16
N GLU A 99 -7.30 -7.43 -9.06
CA GLU A 99 -8.55 -6.66 -9.09
C GLU A 99 -8.38 -5.28 -9.73
N HIS A 100 -7.23 -4.63 -9.49
CA HIS A 100 -7.04 -3.21 -9.84
C HIS A 100 -6.12 -2.97 -11.04
N LEU A 101 -5.34 -3.97 -11.46
CA LEU A 101 -4.38 -3.87 -12.58
C LEU A 101 -4.77 -4.73 -13.78
N LYS A 102 -6.01 -5.24 -13.86
CA LYS A 102 -6.47 -5.94 -15.07
C LYS A 102 -6.31 -5.01 -16.27
N ALA A 103 -5.53 -5.46 -17.25
CA ALA A 103 -5.54 -4.82 -18.55
C ALA A 103 -6.98 -4.81 -19.09
N PRO A 104 -7.44 -3.75 -19.79
CA PRO A 104 -8.70 -3.80 -20.51
C PRO A 104 -8.65 -5.05 -21.41
N ASP A 105 -9.74 -5.83 -21.41
CA ASP A 105 -9.83 -7.09 -22.16
C ASP A 105 -9.26 -6.88 -23.55
N SER A 106 -8.21 -7.62 -23.89
CA SER A 106 -7.72 -7.67 -25.26
C SER A 106 -8.89 -8.14 -26.14
N PRO A 107 -9.19 -7.49 -27.28
CA PRO A 107 -10.25 -7.94 -28.15
C PRO A 107 -10.01 -9.42 -28.45
N LYS A 108 -11.03 -10.27 -28.22
CA LYS A 108 -10.98 -11.69 -28.56
C LYS A 108 -10.54 -11.76 -30.02
N ALA A 109 -9.39 -12.39 -30.28
CA ALA A 109 -8.99 -12.71 -31.61
C ALA A 109 -10.12 -13.53 -32.22
N ASP A 110 -10.76 -13.01 -33.27
CA ASP A 110 -11.76 -13.74 -34.06
C ASP A 110 -11.13 -15.04 -34.51
N SER A 111 -11.68 -16.15 -34.05
CA SER A 111 -11.32 -17.47 -34.55
C SER A 111 -11.59 -17.49 -36.07
N PRO A 112 -10.62 -17.87 -36.92
CA PRO A 112 -10.86 -17.97 -38.35
C PRO A 112 -11.96 -19.00 -38.57
N ALA A 113 -13.01 -18.58 -39.27
CA ALA A 113 -14.10 -19.45 -39.67
C ALA A 113 -13.54 -20.64 -40.46
N ALA A 114 -13.85 -21.85 -40.01
CA ALA A 114 -13.52 -23.07 -40.72
C ALA A 114 -14.15 -23.01 -42.11
N SER A 115 -13.34 -22.85 -43.17
CA SER A 115 -13.77 -22.96 -44.55
C SER A 115 -14.12 -24.41 -44.81
N SER A 116 -15.40 -24.69 -44.97
CA SER A 116 -15.90 -25.97 -45.50
C SER A 116 -15.50 -26.10 -46.98
N VAL A 117 -14.57 -26.97 -47.22
CA VAL A 117 -14.28 -27.44 -48.61
C VAL A 117 -15.32 -28.51 -48.94
N LYS A 118 -16.06 -28.26 -50.01
CA LYS A 118 -16.90 -29.27 -50.67
C LYS A 118 -16.03 -30.19 -51.54
#